data_d8d23311f1a36d870e6b10da1b9e7399
#
_entry.id   d8d23311f1a36d870e6b10da1b9e7399
#
_cell.length_a   1.000
_cell.length_b   1.000
_cell.length_c   1.000
_cell.angle_alpha   90.00
_cell.angle_beta   90.00
_cell.angle_gamma   90.00
#
_symmetry.space_group_name_H-M   'P 1'
#
loop_
_entity.id
_entity.type
_entity.pdbx_description
1 polymer ?
#
loop_
_entity_poly.entity_id
_entity_poly.type
_entity_poly.pdbx_seq_one_letter_code
_entity_poly.pdbx_strand_id
1 'polypeptide(L)'
;MLTGIKLFNMRFNVLTIFPEIFNVLEYGVISKTFNNNSIKCYDIRKNAINKHGQIDGKLYGGGEGMLMMPQPLKDTLFEIPENDRGHVVYLSPQGTRLTQDKIIDLSSMQALTILCGRYEGVDQRFIDKYVDEEISVGDFVMSGGE
;
A
#
# COMPACT_ATOMS: atom_id res chain seq x y z
N MET A 1 14.25 24.40 -12.32
CA MET A 1 15.17 24.15 -11.18
C MET A 1 14.35 23.95 -9.93
N LEU A 2 14.35 22.75 -9.40
CA LEU A 2 13.63 22.40 -8.16
C LEU A 2 14.51 22.73 -6.96
N THR A 3 14.73 24.03 -6.71
CA THR A 3 15.40 24.50 -5.51
C THR A 3 14.36 24.68 -4.43
N GLY A 4 14.33 23.80 -3.45
CA GLY A 4 13.50 23.95 -2.26
C GLY A 4 12.68 22.76 -1.80
N ILE A 5 12.81 21.58 -2.43
CA ILE A 5 12.26 20.37 -1.85
C ILE A 5 13.15 20.03 -0.65
N LYS A 6 12.67 20.35 0.56
CA LYS A 6 13.22 19.75 1.77
C LYS A 6 13.09 18.24 1.57
N LEU A 7 14.21 17.55 1.41
CA LEU A 7 14.27 16.11 1.45
C LEU A 7 13.90 15.69 2.88
N PHE A 8 12.61 15.48 3.12
CA PHE A 8 12.16 14.91 4.37
C PHE A 8 12.57 13.44 4.36
N ASN A 9 13.04 12.95 5.49
CA ASN A 9 13.23 11.51 5.73
C ASN A 9 11.86 10.86 5.82
N MET A 10 11.23 10.63 4.69
CA MET A 10 9.92 10.00 4.62
C MET A 10 10.06 8.49 4.76
N ARG A 11 9.20 7.89 5.55
CA ARG A 11 9.11 6.44 5.69
C ARG A 11 7.97 5.92 4.82
N PHE A 12 8.28 4.93 3.98
CA PHE A 12 7.29 4.19 3.22
C PHE A 12 7.16 2.78 3.78
N ASN A 13 5.95 2.43 4.20
CA ASN A 13 5.57 1.07 4.54
C ASN A 13 4.70 0.53 3.40
N VAL A 14 5.03 -0.63 2.86
CA VAL A 14 4.28 -1.22 1.76
C VAL A 14 3.74 -2.58 2.19
N LEU A 15 2.42 -2.71 2.23
CA LEU A 15 1.74 -3.99 2.44
C LEU A 15 1.50 -4.62 1.07
N THR A 16 2.11 -5.75 0.80
CA THR A 16 2.06 -6.42 -0.50
C THR A 16 2.19 -7.93 -0.35
N ILE A 17 1.75 -8.68 -1.35
CA ILE A 17 2.03 -10.11 -1.46
C ILE A 17 3.27 -10.41 -2.30
N PHE A 18 3.90 -9.37 -2.87
CA PHE A 18 5.09 -9.49 -3.72
C PHE A 18 6.18 -8.49 -3.32
N PRO A 19 6.75 -8.59 -2.11
CA PRO A 19 7.75 -7.64 -1.64
C PRO A 19 8.97 -7.55 -2.57
N GLU A 20 9.28 -8.63 -3.29
CA GLU A 20 10.43 -8.71 -4.20
C GLU A 20 10.36 -7.74 -5.39
N ILE A 21 9.16 -7.32 -5.79
CA ILE A 21 8.97 -6.34 -6.88
C ILE A 21 9.66 -5.02 -6.54
N PHE A 22 9.68 -4.65 -5.26
CA PHE A 22 10.24 -3.39 -4.80
C PHE A 22 11.78 -3.36 -4.79
N ASN A 23 12.46 -4.49 -5.03
CA ASN A 23 13.91 -4.52 -5.20
C ASN A 23 14.36 -3.67 -6.39
N VAL A 24 13.48 -3.40 -7.35
CA VAL A 24 13.76 -2.48 -8.48
C VAL A 24 14.14 -1.07 -8.01
N LEU A 25 13.69 -0.65 -6.84
CA LEU A 25 14.00 0.66 -6.25
C LEU A 25 15.45 0.79 -5.78
N GLU A 26 16.20 -0.31 -5.70
CA GLU A 26 17.63 -0.31 -5.39
C GLU A 26 18.49 0.11 -6.58
N TYR A 27 17.90 0.26 -7.77
CA TYR A 27 18.61 0.52 -9.01
C TYR A 27 18.30 1.90 -9.60
N GLY A 28 19.25 2.41 -10.39
CA GLY A 28 19.08 3.62 -11.18
C GLY A 28 19.01 4.91 -10.34
N VAL A 29 18.35 5.92 -10.90
CA VAL A 29 18.23 7.24 -10.28
C VAL A 29 17.35 7.18 -9.02
N ILE A 30 16.35 6.31 -9.00
CA ILE A 30 15.42 6.17 -7.88
C ILE A 30 16.16 5.77 -6.60
N SER A 31 17.17 4.90 -6.69
CA SER A 31 17.94 4.46 -5.53
C SER A 31 18.58 5.62 -4.77
N LYS A 32 18.97 6.69 -5.47
CA LYS A 32 19.55 7.89 -4.87
C LYS A 32 18.55 8.66 -4.01
N THR A 33 17.27 8.58 -4.35
CA THR A 33 16.18 9.22 -3.60
C THR A 33 16.00 8.56 -2.24
N PHE A 34 16.24 7.25 -2.15
CA PHE A 34 16.10 6.48 -0.91
C PHE A 34 17.28 6.61 0.05
N ASN A 35 18.35 7.35 -0.28
CA ASN A 35 19.40 7.68 0.69
C ASN A 35 18.86 8.47 1.89
N ASN A 36 17.76 9.24 1.71
CA ASN A 36 17.11 10.03 2.75
C ASN A 36 15.71 9.51 3.11
N ASN A 37 15.19 8.55 2.37
CA ASN A 37 13.89 7.93 2.60
C ASN A 37 14.07 6.45 2.91
N SER A 38 13.21 5.88 3.70
CA SER A 38 13.20 4.44 3.97
C SER A 38 11.96 3.80 3.37
N ILE A 39 12.15 2.65 2.73
CA ILE A 39 11.07 1.78 2.30
C ILE A 39 11.15 0.44 3.02
N LYS A 40 10.04 -0.03 3.55
CA LYS A 40 9.94 -1.34 4.17
C LYS A 40 8.69 -2.05 3.66
N CYS A 41 8.89 -3.23 3.07
CA CYS A 41 7.81 -4.07 2.60
C CYS A 41 7.40 -5.08 3.68
N TYR A 42 6.11 -5.24 3.84
CA TYR A 42 5.47 -6.19 4.75
C TYR A 42 4.70 -7.21 3.91
N ASP A 43 5.13 -8.45 3.99
CA ASP A 43 4.55 -9.56 3.22
C ASP A 43 3.26 -10.06 3.88
N ILE A 44 2.13 -9.74 3.28
CA ILE A 44 0.80 -10.13 3.76
C ILE A 44 0.65 -11.66 3.89
N ARG A 45 1.37 -12.43 3.05
CA ARG A 45 1.30 -13.90 3.07
C ARG A 45 1.82 -14.51 4.38
N LYS A 46 2.68 -13.79 5.11
CA LYS A 46 3.18 -14.26 6.42
C LYS A 46 2.09 -14.32 7.48
N ASN A 47 1.01 -13.55 7.29
CA ASN A 47 -0.15 -13.51 8.18
C ASN A 47 -1.36 -14.26 7.63
N ALA A 48 -1.12 -15.24 6.74
CA ALA A 48 -2.18 -16.09 6.23
C ALA A 48 -2.94 -16.83 7.34
N ILE A 49 -4.25 -16.99 7.15
CA ILE A 49 -5.13 -17.56 8.18
C ILE A 49 -4.95 -19.07 8.42
N ASN A 50 -4.24 -19.75 7.52
CA ASN A 50 -3.99 -21.17 7.62
C ASN A 50 -2.64 -21.58 7.01
N LYS A 51 -2.29 -22.85 7.19
CA LYS A 51 -1.03 -23.43 6.67
C LYS A 51 -0.93 -23.45 5.14
N HIS A 52 -2.04 -23.25 4.43
CA HIS A 52 -2.08 -23.22 2.97
C HIS A 52 -1.83 -21.82 2.39
N GLY A 53 -1.53 -20.84 3.23
CA GLY A 53 -1.21 -19.48 2.80
C GLY A 53 -2.43 -18.66 2.37
N GLN A 54 -3.62 -18.98 2.87
CA GLN A 54 -4.84 -18.31 2.49
C GLN A 54 -4.90 -16.88 3.04
N ILE A 55 -5.02 -15.92 2.13
CA ILE A 55 -5.15 -14.48 2.41
C ILE A 55 -6.39 -13.88 1.78
N ASP A 56 -7.11 -14.65 0.96
CA ASP A 56 -8.27 -14.26 0.19
C ASP A 56 -9.50 -15.09 0.56
N GLY A 57 -10.65 -14.50 0.41
CA GLY A 57 -11.94 -15.11 0.70
C GLY A 57 -13.01 -14.75 -0.34
N LYS A 58 -14.10 -15.49 -0.35
CA LYS A 58 -15.21 -15.25 -1.26
C LYS A 58 -15.85 -13.90 -1.00
N LEU A 59 -16.38 -13.29 -2.07
CA LEU A 59 -17.19 -12.09 -1.99
C LEU A 59 -18.39 -12.30 -1.05
N TYR A 60 -18.64 -11.35 -0.18
CA TYR A 60 -19.82 -11.35 0.67
C TYR A 60 -21.08 -11.15 -0.19
N GLY A 61 -22.05 -12.06 -0.05
CA GLY A 61 -23.27 -11.99 -0.86
C GLY A 61 -23.25 -12.80 -2.15
N GLY A 62 -22.18 -13.50 -2.45
CA GLY A 62 -22.02 -14.34 -3.64
C GLY A 62 -21.47 -13.56 -4.83
N GLY A 63 -21.02 -14.25 -5.84
CA GLY A 63 -20.35 -13.72 -7.03
C GLY A 63 -19.08 -14.49 -7.33
N GLU A 64 -18.58 -14.31 -8.54
CA GLU A 64 -17.28 -14.84 -8.94
C GLU A 64 -16.18 -13.91 -8.45
N GLY A 65 -15.04 -14.49 -8.02
CA GLY A 65 -13.87 -13.77 -7.56
C GLY A 65 -13.63 -13.87 -6.06
N MET A 66 -12.49 -13.32 -5.65
CA MET A 66 -11.98 -13.36 -4.28
C MET A 66 -11.55 -11.97 -3.84
N LEU A 67 -11.71 -11.66 -2.55
CA LEU A 67 -11.23 -10.44 -1.92
C LEU A 67 -10.10 -10.75 -0.94
N MET A 68 -9.16 -9.84 -0.78
CA MET A 68 -8.19 -9.90 0.30
C MET A 68 -8.90 -9.78 1.64
N MET A 69 -8.66 -10.76 2.50
CA MET A 69 -9.36 -10.86 3.79
C MET A 69 -8.86 -9.82 4.80
N PRO A 70 -9.77 -9.29 5.65
CA PRO A 70 -9.42 -8.25 6.62
C PRO A 70 -8.42 -8.70 7.68
N GLN A 71 -8.43 -9.98 8.10
CA GLN A 71 -7.56 -10.45 9.17
C GLN A 71 -6.07 -10.46 8.79
N PRO A 72 -5.64 -11.07 7.66
CA PRO A 72 -4.24 -11.00 7.23
C PRO A 72 -3.76 -9.56 7.02
N LEU A 73 -4.59 -8.71 6.46
CA LEU A 73 -4.28 -7.29 6.22
C LEU A 73 -4.08 -6.54 7.55
N LYS A 74 -5.00 -6.74 8.50
CA LYS A 74 -4.91 -6.15 9.83
C LYS A 74 -3.63 -6.59 10.54
N ASP A 75 -3.36 -7.89 10.59
CA ASP A 75 -2.21 -8.43 11.29
C ASP A 75 -0.91 -7.89 10.68
N THR A 76 -0.84 -7.78 9.36
CA THR A 76 0.30 -7.16 8.66
C THR A 76 0.43 -5.67 8.98
N LEU A 77 -0.67 -4.93 8.95
CA LEU A 77 -0.66 -3.50 9.30
C LEU A 77 -0.17 -3.28 10.75
N PHE A 78 -0.52 -4.17 11.65
CA PHE A 78 -0.16 -4.08 13.06
C PHE A 78 1.28 -4.52 13.36
N GLU A 79 2.00 -5.11 12.41
CA GLU A 79 3.46 -5.26 12.50
C GLU A 79 4.18 -3.90 12.45
N ILE A 80 3.54 -2.88 11.89
CA ILE A 80 4.08 -1.52 11.86
C ILE A 80 3.73 -0.86 13.19
N PRO A 81 4.71 -0.36 13.96
CA PRO A 81 4.43 0.43 15.16
C PRO A 81 3.49 1.58 14.85
N GLU A 82 2.54 1.87 15.73
CA GLU A 82 1.48 2.85 15.48
C GLU A 82 2.02 4.22 15.05
N ASN A 83 3.07 4.70 15.72
CA ASN A 83 3.71 5.97 15.41
C ASN A 83 4.45 5.98 14.06
N ASP A 84 4.68 4.81 13.46
CA ASP A 84 5.40 4.63 12.20
C ASP A 84 4.48 4.38 11.01
N ARG A 85 3.19 4.13 11.24
CA ARG A 85 2.22 3.84 10.16
C ARG A 85 1.96 5.05 9.28
N GLY A 86 1.84 6.23 9.89
CA GLY A 86 1.47 7.43 9.16
C GLY A 86 0.11 7.32 8.49
N HIS A 87 -0.04 7.97 7.35
CA HIS A 87 -1.26 7.97 6.55
C HIS A 87 -1.39 6.66 5.75
N VAL A 88 -2.50 5.97 5.88
CA VAL A 88 -2.74 4.67 5.24
C VAL A 88 -3.52 4.86 3.94
N VAL A 89 -2.89 4.54 2.83
CA VAL A 89 -3.44 4.66 1.47
C VAL A 89 -3.67 3.27 0.87
N TYR A 90 -4.85 3.06 0.31
CA TYR A 90 -5.14 1.92 -0.54
C TYR A 90 -5.15 2.34 -2.00
N LEU A 91 -4.35 1.67 -2.83
CA LEU A 91 -4.34 1.91 -4.27
C LEU A 91 -5.50 1.15 -4.93
N SER A 92 -6.50 1.90 -5.37
CA SER A 92 -7.77 1.38 -5.88
C SER A 92 -8.19 2.15 -7.13
N PRO A 93 -8.74 1.49 -8.18
CA PRO A 93 -9.28 2.20 -9.33
C PRO A 93 -10.49 3.08 -9.00
N GLN A 94 -11.13 2.85 -7.84
CA GLN A 94 -12.26 3.64 -7.35
C GLN A 94 -11.84 4.86 -6.53
N GLY A 95 -10.55 4.97 -6.20
CA GLY A 95 -10.02 6.04 -5.38
C GLY A 95 -9.97 7.40 -6.10
N THR A 96 -9.69 8.44 -5.32
CA THR A 96 -9.44 9.78 -5.86
C THR A 96 -8.20 9.75 -6.75
N ARG A 97 -8.29 10.38 -7.93
CA ARG A 97 -7.18 10.41 -8.88
C ARG A 97 -5.93 11.07 -8.28
N LEU A 98 -4.80 10.42 -8.43
CA LEU A 98 -3.50 10.96 -8.06
C LEU A 98 -3.14 12.14 -8.98
N THR A 99 -3.03 13.31 -8.38
CA THR A 99 -2.60 14.53 -9.05
C THR A 99 -1.26 15.00 -8.51
N GLN A 100 -0.60 15.93 -9.19
CA GLN A 100 0.63 16.54 -8.71
C GLN A 100 0.45 17.20 -7.34
N ASP A 101 -0.67 17.89 -7.11
CA ASP A 101 -0.98 18.52 -5.83
C ASP A 101 -1.12 17.46 -4.72
N LYS A 102 -1.80 16.34 -5.00
CA LYS A 102 -1.90 15.22 -4.07
C LYS A 102 -0.52 14.62 -3.73
N ILE A 103 0.36 14.49 -4.72
CA ILE A 103 1.73 14.01 -4.51
C ILE A 103 2.49 14.97 -3.58
N ILE A 104 2.34 16.27 -3.77
CA ILE A 104 2.97 17.28 -2.91
C ILE A 104 2.45 17.16 -1.48
N ASP A 105 1.14 17.03 -1.29
CA ASP A 105 0.53 16.85 0.03
C ASP A 105 1.05 15.60 0.73
N LEU A 106 1.04 14.46 0.05
CA LEU A 106 1.56 13.20 0.57
C LEU A 106 3.05 13.30 0.91
N SER A 107 3.84 13.98 0.07
CA SER A 107 5.29 14.13 0.27
C SER A 107 5.64 15.00 1.50
N SER A 108 4.69 15.73 2.05
CA SER A 108 4.86 16.50 3.28
C SER A 108 4.72 15.67 4.55
N MET A 109 4.27 14.43 4.44
CA MET A 109 4.05 13.52 5.55
C MET A 109 5.35 12.86 6.00
N GLN A 110 5.44 12.47 7.26
CA GLN A 110 6.62 11.76 7.80
C GLN A 110 6.61 10.28 7.44
N ALA A 111 5.44 9.68 7.34
CA ALA A 111 5.27 8.28 7.01
C ALA A 111 4.00 8.07 6.15
N LEU A 112 4.09 7.12 5.24
CA LEU A 112 3.01 6.69 4.38
C LEU A 112 2.97 5.16 4.37
N THR A 113 1.80 4.59 4.64
CA THR A 113 1.57 3.16 4.51
C THR A 113 0.73 2.92 3.26
N ILE A 114 1.25 2.16 2.31
CA ILE A 114 0.62 1.87 1.03
C ILE A 114 0.17 0.42 1.01
N LEU A 115 -1.12 0.20 0.83
CA LEU A 115 -1.68 -1.12 0.59
C LEU A 115 -1.79 -1.39 -0.92
N CYS A 116 -1.04 -2.38 -1.38
CA CYS A 116 -1.12 -2.90 -2.74
C CYS A 116 -2.17 -4.00 -2.80
N GLY A 117 -3.33 -3.68 -3.38
CA GLY A 117 -4.43 -4.64 -3.53
C GLY A 117 -4.16 -5.65 -4.65
N ARG A 118 -4.73 -6.83 -4.47
CA ARG A 118 -4.74 -7.93 -5.45
C ARG A 118 -6.13 -8.57 -5.48
N TYR A 119 -6.31 -9.58 -6.34
CA TYR A 119 -7.60 -10.23 -6.59
C TYR A 119 -8.65 -9.22 -7.09
N GLU A 120 -9.91 -9.33 -6.65
CA GLU A 120 -10.99 -8.39 -6.98
C GLU A 120 -10.99 -7.15 -6.05
N GLY A 121 -9.99 -7.04 -5.18
CA GLY A 121 -9.83 -5.92 -4.26
C GLY A 121 -9.69 -6.35 -2.81
N VAL A 122 -9.96 -5.43 -1.92
CA VAL A 122 -9.83 -5.55 -0.46
C VAL A 122 -11.21 -5.55 0.18
N ASP A 123 -11.40 -6.40 1.19
CA ASP A 123 -12.64 -6.44 1.95
C ASP A 123 -12.98 -5.06 2.54
N GLN A 124 -14.19 -4.59 2.29
CA GLN A 124 -14.63 -3.24 2.65
C GLN A 124 -14.51 -2.96 4.16
N ARG A 125 -14.65 -3.97 5.00
CA ARG A 125 -14.52 -3.83 6.46
C ARG A 125 -13.11 -3.41 6.88
N PHE A 126 -12.08 -3.81 6.11
CA PHE A 126 -10.72 -3.35 6.34
C PHE A 126 -10.55 -1.90 5.89
N ILE A 127 -11.07 -1.57 4.72
CA ILE A 127 -11.00 -0.21 4.15
C ILE A 127 -11.65 0.78 5.12
N ASP A 128 -12.90 0.53 5.53
CA ASP A 128 -13.67 1.43 6.40
C ASP A 128 -12.98 1.69 7.76
N LYS A 129 -12.19 0.73 8.23
CA LYS A 129 -11.62 0.80 9.58
C LYS A 129 -10.18 1.29 9.63
N TYR A 130 -9.40 1.00 8.60
CA TYR A 130 -7.94 1.15 8.66
C TYR A 130 -7.33 1.97 7.53
N VAL A 131 -8.09 2.28 6.49
CA VAL A 131 -7.61 3.06 5.35
C VAL A 131 -8.07 4.51 5.50
N ASP A 132 -7.14 5.43 5.42
CA ASP A 132 -7.44 6.87 5.49
C ASP A 132 -7.89 7.41 4.15
N GLU A 133 -7.36 6.86 3.05
CA GLU A 133 -7.65 7.35 1.72
C GLU A 133 -7.49 6.25 0.65
N GLU A 134 -8.42 6.22 -0.31
CA GLU A 134 -8.26 5.44 -1.54
C GLU A 134 -7.77 6.35 -2.67
N ILE A 135 -6.71 5.92 -3.36
CA ILE A 135 -6.08 6.69 -4.44
C ILE A 135 -6.03 5.84 -5.71
N SER A 136 -6.45 6.44 -6.82
CA SER A 136 -6.28 5.88 -8.16
C SER A 136 -5.08 6.51 -8.87
N VAL A 137 -4.17 5.68 -9.38
CA VAL A 137 -3.01 6.16 -10.13
C VAL A 137 -3.36 6.60 -11.56
N GLY A 138 -4.56 6.28 -12.06
CA GLY A 138 -5.05 6.68 -13.38
C GLY A 138 -6.34 6.00 -13.79
N ASP A 139 -6.88 6.40 -14.94
CA ASP A 139 -8.13 5.86 -15.51
C ASP A 139 -7.89 4.52 -16.24
N PHE A 140 -7.34 3.56 -15.54
CA PHE A 140 -7.10 2.21 -16.05
C PHE A 140 -7.09 1.21 -14.90
N VAL A 141 -7.41 -0.04 -15.23
CA VAL A 141 -7.39 -1.15 -14.27
C VAL A 141 -6.06 -1.89 -14.38
N MET A 142 -5.43 -2.12 -13.24
CA MET A 142 -4.22 -2.92 -13.11
C MET A 142 -4.49 -4.20 -12.33
N SER A 143 -3.66 -5.22 -12.55
CA SER A 143 -3.78 -6.50 -11.84
C SER A 143 -3.32 -6.43 -10.38
N GLY A 144 -2.71 -5.35 -9.96
CA GLY A 144 -2.22 -5.12 -8.60
C GLY A 144 -1.77 -3.70 -8.38
N GLY A 145 -1.51 -3.37 -7.12
CA GLY A 145 -1.12 -2.02 -6.67
C GLY A 145 0.39 -1.79 -6.56
N GLU A 146 1.19 -2.80 -6.89
CA GLU A 146 2.66 -2.69 -6.85
C GLU A 146 3.24 -1.74 -7.93
#